data_1d754aa41d560468c627ecd0690d2239
#
_entry.id   1d754aa41d560468c627ecd0690d2239
#
_cell.length_a   1.000
_cell.length_b   1.000
_cell.length_c   1.000
_cell.angle_alpha   90.00
_cell.angle_beta   90.00
_cell.angle_gamma   90.00
#
_symmetry.space_group_name_H-M   'P 1'
#
loop_
_entity.id
_entity.type
_entity.pdbx_description
1 polymer ?
#
loop_
_entity_poly.entity_id
_entity_poly.type
_entity_poly.pdbx_seq_one_letter_code
_entity_poly.pdbx_strand_id
1 'polypeptide(L)'
;MAQSQQACTKAAIYTATMSDTLPAPLPVLYSFRRCPYAMRSRLALHVSGIAYEHREVVLKNKPAHMLALSPKGTVPVLWRPEAADVQVLEQSLDIMLWALRQHDPLGWLPASDVAMADALAMIAHNDGPFKRQLDRYKYPNRSDLESGTTDRDEAAVWLHTLDARLRAQPVLAGEQFGLADAALAPFVRQFAHTDPGWFAAQSWTALAKWLASFESSELFETIMHKHAPWAEPTPVL
;
A
#
# COMPACT_ATOMS: atom_id res chain seq x y z
N MET A 1 14.87 -11.90 -83.55
CA MET A 1 14.29 -10.63 -83.01
C MET A 1 13.64 -10.95 -81.69
N ALA A 2 14.30 -10.65 -80.57
CA ALA A 2 13.76 -10.77 -79.25
C ALA A 2 14.19 -9.54 -78.47
N GLN A 3 13.23 -8.70 -78.11
CA GLN A 3 13.44 -7.49 -77.34
C GLN A 3 13.40 -7.84 -75.85
N SER A 4 14.47 -7.53 -75.17
CA SER A 4 14.60 -7.59 -73.73
C SER A 4 13.89 -6.40 -73.06
N GLN A 5 12.92 -6.65 -72.18
CA GLN A 5 12.36 -5.65 -71.27
C GLN A 5 13.04 -5.74 -69.96
N GLN A 6 13.79 -4.73 -69.58
CA GLN A 6 14.35 -4.51 -68.27
C GLN A 6 13.24 -3.98 -67.35
N ALA A 7 12.89 -4.75 -66.31
CA ALA A 7 12.06 -4.32 -65.22
C ALA A 7 12.91 -3.60 -64.15
N CYS A 8 12.67 -2.29 -64.01
CA CYS A 8 13.29 -1.45 -63.00
C CYS A 8 12.52 -1.61 -61.68
N THR A 9 13.11 -2.34 -60.74
CA THR A 9 12.55 -2.51 -59.39
C THR A 9 12.95 -1.30 -58.52
N LYS A 10 12.00 -0.42 -58.26
CA LYS A 10 12.15 0.65 -57.26
C LYS A 10 12.12 0.04 -55.88
N ALA A 11 13.27 0.01 -55.21
CA ALA A 11 13.36 -0.28 -53.77
C ALA A 11 12.79 0.91 -52.98
N ALA A 12 11.62 0.72 -52.38
CA ALA A 12 11.08 1.66 -51.40
C ALA A 12 11.89 1.56 -50.10
N ILE A 13 12.68 2.57 -49.84
CA ILE A 13 13.37 2.72 -48.57
C ILE A 13 12.32 3.10 -47.51
N TYR A 14 11.94 2.14 -46.68
CA TYR A 14 11.09 2.35 -45.54
C TYR A 14 11.96 2.96 -44.43
N THR A 15 11.99 4.29 -44.34
CA THR A 15 12.53 4.99 -43.17
C THR A 15 11.52 4.85 -42.03
N ALA A 16 11.69 3.83 -41.18
CA ALA A 16 11.02 3.75 -39.92
C ALA A 16 11.61 4.85 -39.03
N THR A 17 10.88 5.95 -38.90
CA THR A 17 11.13 6.93 -37.83
C THR A 17 10.83 6.27 -36.51
N MET A 18 11.86 5.76 -35.85
CA MET A 18 11.79 5.39 -34.43
C MET A 18 11.57 6.68 -33.67
N SER A 19 10.33 6.87 -33.20
CA SER A 19 10.01 7.93 -32.25
C SER A 19 10.70 7.58 -30.94
N ASP A 20 11.85 8.20 -30.67
CA ASP A 20 12.55 8.17 -29.39
C ASP A 20 11.72 8.95 -28.33
N THR A 21 10.50 8.48 -28.07
CA THR A 21 9.79 8.94 -26.88
C THR A 21 10.41 8.22 -25.69
N LEU A 22 11.18 8.96 -24.90
CA LEU A 22 11.62 8.48 -23.59
C LEU A 22 10.40 7.92 -22.83
N PRO A 23 10.53 6.77 -22.17
CA PRO A 23 9.42 6.24 -21.39
C PRO A 23 8.97 7.28 -20.38
N ALA A 24 7.66 7.42 -20.22
CA ALA A 24 7.09 8.34 -19.23
C ALA A 24 7.69 8.03 -17.84
N PRO A 25 8.01 9.07 -17.07
CA PRO A 25 8.60 8.85 -15.75
C PRO A 25 7.61 8.07 -14.86
N LEU A 26 8.18 7.09 -14.14
CA LEU A 26 7.39 6.25 -13.24
C LEU A 26 6.81 7.08 -12.07
N PRO A 27 5.66 6.70 -11.54
CA PRO A 27 5.22 7.17 -10.24
C PRO A 27 6.29 6.92 -9.17
N VAL A 28 6.40 7.82 -8.21
CA VAL A 28 7.37 7.74 -7.11
C VAL A 28 6.63 7.55 -5.79
N LEU A 29 6.91 6.47 -5.08
CA LEU A 29 6.37 6.20 -3.75
C LEU A 29 7.40 6.52 -2.66
N TYR A 30 7.16 7.56 -1.89
CA TYR A 30 7.84 7.77 -0.61
C TYR A 30 7.22 6.89 0.45
N SER A 31 8.02 6.00 1.01
CA SER A 31 7.56 4.93 1.88
C SER A 31 8.48 4.75 3.08
N PHE A 32 7.93 4.19 4.15
CA PHE A 32 8.72 3.69 5.26
C PHE A 32 8.31 2.25 5.54
N ARG A 33 9.25 1.31 5.49
CA ARG A 33 9.01 -0.13 5.53
C ARG A 33 8.04 -0.57 6.62
N ARG A 34 8.18 -0.04 7.84
CA ARG A 34 7.39 -0.44 9.01
C ARG A 34 6.11 0.37 9.22
N CYS A 35 5.84 1.38 8.40
CA CYS A 35 4.63 2.17 8.53
C CYS A 35 3.42 1.39 7.98
N PRO A 36 2.36 1.14 8.77
CA PRO A 36 1.20 0.38 8.32
C PRO A 36 0.46 1.07 7.17
N TYR A 37 0.37 2.40 7.16
CA TYR A 37 -0.19 3.14 6.04
C TYR A 37 0.63 2.97 4.75
N ALA A 38 1.97 3.00 4.84
CA ALA A 38 2.82 2.76 3.68
C ALA A 38 2.78 1.29 3.20
N MET A 39 2.55 0.32 4.10
CA MET A 39 2.31 -1.07 3.72
C MET A 39 1.07 -1.20 2.84
N ARG A 40 -0.05 -0.53 3.17
CA ARG A 40 -1.26 -0.50 2.34
C ARG A 40 -0.96 -0.11 0.89
N SER A 41 -0.22 0.99 0.72
CA SER A 41 0.14 1.48 -0.61
C SER A 41 0.99 0.49 -1.37
N ARG A 42 2.00 -0.11 -0.72
CA ARG A 42 2.84 -1.14 -1.35
C ARG A 42 2.05 -2.38 -1.73
N LEU A 43 1.10 -2.84 -0.88
CA LEU A 43 0.22 -3.96 -1.16
C LEU A 43 -0.60 -3.72 -2.44
N ALA A 44 -1.30 -2.60 -2.53
CA ALA A 44 -2.13 -2.29 -3.68
C ALA A 44 -1.31 -2.07 -4.96
N LEU A 45 -0.20 -1.35 -4.89
CA LEU A 45 0.70 -1.14 -6.03
C LEU A 45 1.31 -2.45 -6.53
N HIS A 46 1.70 -3.34 -5.63
CA HIS A 46 2.22 -4.65 -6.00
C HIS A 46 1.16 -5.50 -6.72
N VAL A 47 -0.04 -5.62 -6.14
CA VAL A 47 -1.12 -6.43 -6.71
C VAL A 47 -1.60 -5.87 -8.04
N SER A 48 -1.69 -4.56 -8.19
CA SER A 48 -2.05 -3.93 -9.47
C SER A 48 -0.96 -4.02 -10.55
N GLY A 49 0.25 -4.49 -10.21
CA GLY A 49 1.35 -4.59 -11.16
C GLY A 49 1.87 -3.23 -11.66
N ILE A 50 1.52 -2.13 -10.98
CA ILE A 50 1.99 -0.79 -11.35
C ILE A 50 3.47 -0.66 -11.02
N ALA A 51 4.28 -0.41 -12.05
CA ALA A 51 5.69 -0.07 -11.86
C ALA A 51 5.82 1.32 -11.23
N TYR A 52 6.69 1.44 -10.22
CA TYR A 52 6.96 2.71 -9.54
C TYR A 52 8.39 2.73 -8.98
N GLU A 53 8.93 3.93 -8.77
CA GLU A 53 10.17 4.13 -8.05
C GLU A 53 9.89 4.11 -6.54
N HIS A 54 10.53 3.19 -5.81
CA HIS A 54 10.44 3.13 -4.36
C HIS A 54 11.51 4.02 -3.71
N ARG A 55 11.08 4.96 -2.87
CA ARG A 55 11.97 5.81 -2.07
C ARG A 55 11.76 5.54 -0.58
N GLU A 56 12.67 4.75 0.01
CA GLU A 56 12.63 4.45 1.44
C GLU A 56 13.06 5.68 2.25
N VAL A 57 12.17 6.17 3.10
CA VAL A 57 12.32 7.42 3.85
C VAL A 57 12.93 7.17 5.23
N VAL A 58 13.95 7.93 5.58
CA VAL A 58 14.43 8.05 6.96
C VAL A 58 13.59 9.11 7.67
N LEU A 59 12.70 8.71 8.59
CA LEU A 59 11.70 9.60 9.21
C LEU A 59 12.30 10.81 9.95
N LYS A 60 13.56 10.70 10.42
CA LYS A 60 14.29 11.81 11.07
C LYS A 60 14.98 12.75 10.08
N ASN A 61 15.11 12.33 8.82
CA ASN A 61 15.73 13.09 7.73
C ASN A 61 14.92 12.88 6.45
N LYS A 62 13.79 13.56 6.36
CA LYS A 62 12.86 13.42 5.23
C LYS A 62 13.38 14.19 4.03
N PRO A 63 13.26 13.62 2.80
CA PRO A 63 13.67 14.28 1.57
C PRO A 63 12.96 15.64 1.37
N ALA A 64 13.72 16.66 0.95
CA ALA A 64 13.17 17.99 0.70
C ALA A 64 12.08 17.98 -0.38
N HIS A 65 12.28 17.20 -1.44
CA HIS A 65 11.28 17.00 -2.49
C HIS A 65 9.98 16.41 -1.95
N MET A 66 10.05 15.40 -1.06
CA MET A 66 8.85 14.84 -0.42
C MET A 66 8.10 15.90 0.39
N LEU A 67 8.82 16.75 1.13
CA LEU A 67 8.21 17.81 1.96
C LEU A 67 7.59 18.92 1.11
N ALA A 68 8.16 19.19 -0.08
CA ALA A 68 7.59 20.14 -1.04
C ALA A 68 6.27 19.60 -1.63
N LEU A 69 6.19 18.30 -1.92
CA LEU A 69 4.99 17.65 -2.44
C LEU A 69 3.89 17.47 -1.36
N SER A 70 4.29 17.19 -0.13
CA SER A 70 3.40 16.89 1.00
C SER A 70 3.91 17.54 2.29
N PRO A 71 3.51 18.80 2.56
CA PRO A 71 3.99 19.55 3.73
C PRO A 71 3.67 18.92 5.09
N LYS A 72 2.64 18.05 5.18
CA LYS A 72 2.36 17.29 6.40
C LYS A 72 3.50 16.33 6.78
N GLY A 73 4.39 15.98 5.83
CA GLY A 73 5.61 15.22 6.07
C GLY A 73 5.38 13.80 6.59
N THR A 74 4.27 13.17 6.25
CA THR A 74 3.98 11.78 6.59
C THR A 74 4.12 10.86 5.37
N VAL A 75 4.34 9.58 5.61
CA VAL A 75 4.33 8.54 4.56
C VAL A 75 3.08 7.69 4.70
N PRO A 76 2.52 7.18 3.57
CA PRO A 76 3.04 7.26 2.21
C PRO A 76 2.75 8.59 1.51
N VAL A 77 3.54 8.90 0.47
CA VAL A 77 3.24 9.90 -0.54
C VAL A 77 3.50 9.27 -1.91
N LEU A 78 2.51 9.26 -2.78
CA LEU A 78 2.67 8.84 -4.17
C LEU A 78 2.63 10.08 -5.07
N TRP A 79 3.75 10.36 -5.73
CA TRP A 79 3.86 11.39 -6.75
C TRP A 79 3.78 10.79 -8.15
N ARG A 80 2.90 11.34 -8.98
CA ARG A 80 2.64 10.91 -10.36
C ARG A 80 2.96 12.07 -11.31
N PRO A 81 4.21 12.24 -11.75
CA PRO A 81 4.67 13.43 -12.48
C PRO A 81 3.93 13.70 -13.79
N GLU A 82 3.45 12.63 -14.46
CA GLU A 82 2.76 12.72 -15.74
C GLU A 82 1.22 12.71 -15.63
N ALA A 83 0.67 12.69 -14.40
CA ALA A 83 -0.77 12.68 -14.23
C ALA A 83 -1.38 14.02 -14.65
N ALA A 84 -2.40 13.98 -15.50
CA ALA A 84 -3.16 15.17 -15.92
C ALA A 84 -4.13 15.66 -14.82
N ASP A 85 -4.43 14.79 -13.86
CA ASP A 85 -5.34 15.05 -12.74
C ASP A 85 -4.56 15.32 -11.43
N VAL A 86 -4.86 14.58 -10.37
CA VAL A 86 -4.17 14.70 -9.08
C VAL A 86 -2.77 14.11 -9.15
N GLN A 87 -1.75 14.95 -9.14
CA GLN A 87 -0.35 14.51 -9.23
C GLN A 87 0.18 13.89 -7.92
N VAL A 88 -0.38 14.25 -6.76
CA VAL A 88 0.07 13.78 -5.45
C VAL A 88 -1.06 13.13 -4.68
N LEU A 89 -0.89 11.87 -4.28
CA LEU A 89 -1.77 11.17 -3.38
C LEU A 89 -1.06 10.98 -2.03
N GLU A 90 -1.66 11.50 -0.96
CA GLU A 90 -1.08 11.52 0.38
C GLU A 90 -1.79 10.59 1.38
N GLN A 91 -2.95 10.05 1.03
CA GLN A 91 -3.68 9.11 1.85
C GLN A 91 -3.47 7.69 1.33
N SER A 92 -3.13 6.78 2.24
CA SER A 92 -2.87 5.39 1.84
C SER A 92 -4.07 4.72 1.17
N LEU A 93 -5.29 5.03 1.61
CA LEU A 93 -6.51 4.50 1.01
C LEU A 93 -6.71 5.03 -0.41
N ASP A 94 -6.44 6.33 -0.65
CA ASP A 94 -6.54 6.91 -2.00
C ASP A 94 -5.53 6.26 -2.95
N ILE A 95 -4.31 5.98 -2.46
CA ILE A 95 -3.30 5.25 -3.23
C ILE A 95 -3.77 3.83 -3.54
N MET A 96 -4.35 3.11 -2.56
CA MET A 96 -4.90 1.77 -2.78
C MET A 96 -6.00 1.79 -3.84
N LEU A 97 -6.98 2.67 -3.68
CA LEU A 97 -8.12 2.77 -4.60
C LEU A 97 -7.67 3.21 -6.00
N TRP A 98 -6.73 4.14 -6.09
CA TRP A 98 -6.16 4.54 -7.38
C TRP A 98 -5.50 3.37 -8.08
N ALA A 99 -4.62 2.64 -7.39
CA ALA A 99 -3.88 1.52 -7.97
C ALA A 99 -4.81 0.39 -8.44
N LEU A 100 -5.73 -0.03 -7.59
CA LEU A 100 -6.66 -1.11 -7.88
C LEU A 100 -7.67 -0.74 -8.98
N ARG A 101 -8.06 0.55 -9.11
CA ARG A 101 -8.89 1.01 -10.23
C ARG A 101 -8.16 1.02 -11.58
N GLN A 102 -6.82 1.10 -11.59
CA GLN A 102 -6.05 0.93 -12.83
C GLN A 102 -6.04 -0.54 -13.27
N HIS A 103 -5.79 -1.45 -12.33
CA HIS A 103 -5.74 -2.88 -12.59
C HIS A 103 -5.90 -3.66 -11.30
N ASP A 104 -6.88 -4.54 -11.23
CA ASP A 104 -7.21 -5.35 -10.05
C ASP A 104 -7.33 -6.84 -10.42
N PRO A 105 -6.20 -7.50 -10.72
CA PRO A 105 -6.20 -8.87 -11.21
C PRO A 105 -6.65 -9.90 -10.16
N LEU A 106 -6.63 -9.53 -8.87
CA LEU A 106 -7.04 -10.40 -7.77
C LEU A 106 -8.45 -10.07 -7.23
N GLY A 107 -9.16 -9.08 -7.81
CA GLY A 107 -10.50 -8.72 -7.40
C GLY A 107 -10.56 -8.18 -5.96
N TRP A 108 -9.60 -7.37 -5.56
CA TRP A 108 -9.58 -6.79 -4.21
C TRP A 108 -10.65 -5.72 -3.99
N LEU A 109 -11.06 -5.04 -5.06
CA LEU A 109 -12.16 -4.08 -4.96
C LEU A 109 -13.48 -4.84 -4.79
N PRO A 110 -14.30 -4.47 -3.79
CA PRO A 110 -15.62 -5.07 -3.61
C PRO A 110 -16.49 -4.93 -4.86
N ALA A 111 -17.19 -6.01 -5.22
CA ALA A 111 -17.98 -6.08 -6.46
C ALA A 111 -19.32 -5.33 -6.39
N SER A 112 -19.74 -4.86 -5.21
CA SER A 112 -21.00 -4.11 -5.03
C SER A 112 -20.78 -2.90 -4.13
N ASP A 113 -21.67 -1.90 -4.28
CA ASP A 113 -21.66 -0.70 -3.43
C ASP A 113 -21.85 -1.04 -1.95
N VAL A 114 -22.66 -2.05 -1.63
CA VAL A 114 -22.89 -2.51 -0.26
C VAL A 114 -21.59 -3.08 0.34
N ALA A 115 -20.92 -3.95 -0.39
CA ALA A 115 -19.65 -4.53 0.06
C ALA A 115 -18.55 -3.46 0.14
N MET A 116 -18.54 -2.49 -0.77
CA MET A 116 -17.62 -1.35 -0.73
C MET A 116 -17.89 -0.49 0.51
N ALA A 117 -19.15 -0.18 0.80
CA ALA A 117 -19.51 0.60 1.98
C ALA A 117 -19.11 -0.11 3.28
N ASP A 118 -19.29 -1.43 3.37
CA ASP A 118 -18.85 -2.25 4.51
C ASP A 118 -17.33 -2.23 4.68
N ALA A 119 -16.57 -2.44 3.59
CA ALA A 119 -15.11 -2.34 3.61
C ALA A 119 -14.63 -0.96 4.06
N LEU A 120 -15.22 0.11 3.53
CA LEU A 120 -14.86 1.47 3.91
C LEU A 120 -15.23 1.80 5.35
N ALA A 121 -16.34 1.27 5.88
CA ALA A 121 -16.70 1.42 7.29
C ALA A 121 -15.69 0.74 8.22
N MET A 122 -15.22 -0.47 7.90
CA MET A 122 -14.15 -1.14 8.64
C MET A 122 -12.84 -0.34 8.60
N ILE A 123 -12.47 0.17 7.44
CA ILE A 123 -11.27 0.98 7.25
C ILE A 123 -11.37 2.28 8.05
N ALA A 124 -12.51 2.95 8.03
CA ALA A 124 -12.74 4.17 8.81
C ALA A 124 -12.64 3.94 10.31
N HIS A 125 -13.19 2.83 10.82
CA HIS A 125 -13.02 2.45 12.23
C HIS A 125 -11.56 2.18 12.59
N ASN A 126 -10.85 1.44 11.72
CA ASN A 126 -9.42 1.16 11.90
C ASN A 126 -8.59 2.45 11.93
N ASP A 127 -8.82 3.39 11.01
CA ASP A 127 -8.02 4.61 10.86
C ASP A 127 -8.39 5.69 11.91
N GLY A 128 -9.56 5.59 12.49
CA GLY A 128 -10.06 6.48 13.52
C GLY A 128 -9.86 5.92 14.94
N PRO A 129 -10.88 5.31 15.55
CA PRO A 129 -10.83 4.85 16.94
C PRO A 129 -9.68 3.87 17.22
N PHE A 130 -9.59 2.78 16.46
CA PHE A 130 -8.58 1.75 16.68
C PHE A 130 -7.15 2.30 16.55
N LYS A 131 -6.89 3.14 15.55
CA LYS A 131 -5.55 3.72 15.37
C LYS A 131 -5.15 4.64 16.52
N ARG A 132 -6.08 5.43 17.06
CA ARG A 132 -5.79 6.26 18.23
C ARG A 132 -5.41 5.41 19.45
N GLN A 133 -6.19 4.36 19.71
CA GLN A 133 -5.93 3.43 20.81
C GLN A 133 -4.61 2.69 20.61
N LEU A 134 -4.33 2.20 19.39
CA LEU A 134 -3.05 1.55 19.05
C LEU A 134 -1.84 2.48 19.27
N ASP A 135 -1.94 3.75 18.90
CA ASP A 135 -0.84 4.70 19.13
C ASP A 135 -0.59 4.96 20.60
N ARG A 136 -1.65 5.13 21.41
CA ARG A 136 -1.55 5.34 22.85
C ARG A 136 -1.06 4.08 23.56
N TYR A 137 -1.52 2.91 23.14
CA TYR A 137 -1.02 1.63 23.62
C TYR A 137 0.48 1.47 23.35
N LYS A 138 0.90 1.70 22.12
CA LYS A 138 2.29 1.48 21.70
C LYS A 138 3.26 2.55 22.14
N TYR A 139 2.79 3.79 22.28
CA TYR A 139 3.61 4.97 22.59
C TYR A 139 2.98 5.81 23.71
N PRO A 140 2.74 5.25 24.92
CA PRO A 140 2.04 5.94 26.00
C PRO A 140 2.68 7.28 26.36
N ASN A 141 4.00 7.34 26.33
CA ASN A 141 4.76 8.57 26.64
C ASN A 141 4.49 9.75 25.67
N ARG A 142 3.92 9.49 24.49
CA ARG A 142 3.53 10.57 23.55
C ARG A 142 2.20 11.22 23.90
N SER A 143 1.47 10.63 24.83
CA SER A 143 0.16 11.06 25.32
C SER A 143 0.17 11.28 26.83
N ASP A 144 1.36 11.41 27.43
CA ASP A 144 1.57 11.61 28.87
C ASP A 144 0.87 10.55 29.74
N LEU A 145 0.86 9.30 29.24
CA LEU A 145 0.28 8.15 29.93
C LEU A 145 1.37 7.32 30.63
N GLU A 146 1.09 6.83 31.83
CA GLU A 146 1.97 5.89 32.51
C GLU A 146 2.02 4.53 31.82
N SER A 147 0.88 4.09 31.26
CA SER A 147 0.80 2.86 30.48
C SER A 147 -0.27 2.98 29.40
N GLY A 148 -0.18 2.13 28.35
CA GLY A 148 -1.17 2.03 27.30
C GLY A 148 -2.18 0.89 27.52
N THR A 149 -2.27 0.29 28.70
CA THR A 149 -3.10 -0.91 28.94
C THR A 149 -4.59 -0.65 28.77
N THR A 150 -5.10 0.49 29.20
CA THR A 150 -6.50 0.88 28.98
C THR A 150 -6.82 0.99 27.48
N ASP A 151 -5.96 1.69 26.73
CA ASP A 151 -6.11 1.83 25.27
C ASP A 151 -5.98 0.48 24.56
N ARG A 152 -5.12 -0.43 25.05
CA ARG A 152 -5.04 -1.81 24.57
C ARG A 152 -6.37 -2.54 24.73
N ASP A 153 -6.95 -2.48 25.92
CA ASP A 153 -8.18 -3.20 26.27
C ASP A 153 -9.39 -2.63 25.51
N GLU A 154 -9.45 -1.32 25.32
CA GLU A 154 -10.43 -0.68 24.42
C GLU A 154 -10.26 -1.09 22.96
N ALA A 155 -9.02 -1.11 22.46
CA ALA A 155 -8.73 -1.58 21.09
C ALA A 155 -9.09 -3.06 20.90
N ALA A 156 -8.97 -3.89 21.96
CA ALA A 156 -9.32 -5.30 21.93
C ALA A 156 -10.80 -5.53 21.58
N VAL A 157 -11.71 -4.62 21.93
CA VAL A 157 -13.13 -4.70 21.56
C VAL A 157 -13.30 -4.77 20.03
N TRP A 158 -12.56 -3.94 19.30
CA TRP A 158 -12.54 -3.98 17.85
C TRP A 158 -11.97 -5.29 17.31
N LEU A 159 -10.88 -5.79 17.91
CA LEU A 159 -10.26 -7.05 17.51
C LEU A 159 -11.20 -8.26 17.74
N HIS A 160 -12.00 -8.24 18.81
CA HIS A 160 -13.06 -9.24 19.01
C HIS A 160 -14.13 -9.18 17.92
N THR A 161 -14.50 -7.99 17.44
CA THR A 161 -15.43 -7.83 16.32
C THR A 161 -14.85 -8.42 15.02
N LEU A 162 -13.57 -8.19 14.76
CA LEU A 162 -12.87 -8.78 13.61
C LEU A 162 -12.78 -10.31 13.72
N ASP A 163 -12.47 -10.85 14.91
CA ASP A 163 -12.43 -12.29 15.14
C ASP A 163 -13.80 -12.94 14.92
N ALA A 164 -14.87 -12.33 15.41
CA ALA A 164 -16.23 -12.81 15.17
C ALA A 164 -16.58 -12.86 13.69
N ARG A 165 -16.18 -11.84 12.92
CA ARG A 165 -16.34 -11.83 11.46
C ARG A 165 -15.56 -12.96 10.80
N LEU A 166 -14.30 -13.17 11.19
CA LEU A 166 -13.41 -14.20 10.65
C LEU A 166 -13.79 -15.62 11.05
N ARG A 167 -14.65 -15.81 12.06
CA ARG A 167 -15.29 -17.10 12.35
C ARG A 167 -16.42 -17.44 11.37
N ALA A 168 -17.05 -16.41 10.80
CA ALA A 168 -18.17 -16.58 9.87
C ALA A 168 -17.71 -16.67 8.41
N GLN A 169 -16.50 -16.19 8.10
CA GLN A 169 -15.97 -16.13 6.73
C GLN A 169 -14.43 -16.18 6.75
N PRO A 170 -13.77 -16.66 5.67
CA PRO A 170 -12.33 -16.93 5.68
C PRO A 170 -11.45 -15.68 5.83
N VAL A 171 -11.92 -14.53 5.36
CA VAL A 171 -11.20 -13.24 5.39
C VAL A 171 -12.16 -12.09 5.65
N LEU A 172 -11.65 -10.90 5.96
CA LEU A 172 -12.49 -9.72 6.29
C LEU A 172 -13.34 -9.25 5.10
N ALA A 173 -12.83 -9.39 3.88
CA ALA A 173 -13.55 -9.01 2.66
C ALA A 173 -14.62 -10.03 2.22
N GLY A 174 -14.67 -11.23 2.81
CA GLY A 174 -15.61 -12.30 2.46
C GLY A 174 -14.90 -13.60 2.10
N GLU A 175 -14.97 -14.03 0.84
CA GLU A 175 -14.41 -15.31 0.39
C GLU A 175 -12.91 -15.23 0.05
N GLN A 176 -12.43 -14.08 -0.38
CA GLN A 176 -11.04 -13.86 -0.81
C GLN A 176 -10.44 -12.62 -0.15
N PHE A 177 -9.13 -12.67 0.09
CA PHE A 177 -8.37 -11.54 0.60
C PHE A 177 -8.57 -10.33 -0.34
N GLY A 178 -8.97 -9.19 0.23
CA GLY A 178 -9.36 -8.03 -0.55
C GLY A 178 -9.00 -6.71 0.12
N LEU A 179 -9.68 -5.63 -0.31
CA LEU A 179 -9.41 -4.26 0.13
C LEU A 179 -9.42 -4.11 1.66
N ALA A 180 -10.42 -4.67 2.33
CA ALA A 180 -10.55 -4.59 3.78
C ALA A 180 -9.38 -5.30 4.48
N ASP A 181 -9.02 -6.51 4.03
CA ASP A 181 -7.92 -7.28 4.59
C ASP A 181 -6.58 -6.53 4.43
N ALA A 182 -6.28 -6.11 3.21
CA ALA A 182 -5.05 -5.37 2.90
C ALA A 182 -4.96 -4.05 3.66
N ALA A 183 -6.09 -3.42 3.93
CA ALA A 183 -6.14 -2.18 4.69
C ALA A 183 -5.98 -2.38 6.20
N LEU A 184 -6.49 -3.47 6.77
CA LEU A 184 -6.49 -3.69 8.22
C LEU A 184 -5.28 -4.49 8.72
N ALA A 185 -4.81 -5.49 7.94
CA ALA A 185 -3.75 -6.39 8.37
C ALA A 185 -2.47 -5.70 8.89
N PRO A 186 -1.95 -4.62 8.26
CA PRO A 186 -0.77 -3.92 8.76
C PRO A 186 -0.95 -3.31 10.15
N PHE A 187 -2.17 -2.91 10.51
CA PHE A 187 -2.47 -2.29 11.81
C PHE A 187 -2.71 -3.35 12.89
N VAL A 188 -3.46 -4.41 12.58
CA VAL A 188 -3.62 -5.57 13.47
C VAL A 188 -2.24 -6.18 13.77
N ARG A 189 -1.40 -6.31 12.75
CA ARG A 189 0.01 -6.70 12.92
C ARG A 189 0.76 -5.78 13.87
N GLN A 190 0.65 -4.46 13.69
CA GLN A 190 1.33 -3.50 14.56
C GLN A 190 0.87 -3.63 16.00
N PHE A 191 -0.42 -3.88 16.23
CA PHE A 191 -0.99 -4.11 17.54
C PHE A 191 -0.44 -5.41 18.16
N ALA A 192 -0.52 -6.53 17.43
CA ALA A 192 -0.06 -7.84 17.87
C ALA A 192 1.43 -7.85 18.25
N HIS A 193 2.26 -7.13 17.49
CA HIS A 193 3.70 -7.03 17.75
C HIS A 193 4.09 -5.98 18.82
N THR A 194 3.12 -5.31 19.45
CA THR A 194 3.41 -4.44 20.62
C THR A 194 3.60 -5.28 21.87
N ASP A 195 2.77 -6.29 22.09
CA ASP A 195 2.91 -7.32 23.12
C ASP A 195 2.44 -8.68 22.56
N PRO A 196 3.34 -9.45 21.93
CA PRO A 196 2.99 -10.73 21.32
C PRO A 196 2.46 -11.77 22.33
N GLY A 197 2.98 -11.74 23.56
CA GLY A 197 2.54 -12.66 24.61
C GLY A 197 1.10 -12.42 25.02
N TRP A 198 0.75 -11.17 25.24
CA TRP A 198 -0.62 -10.78 25.55
C TRP A 198 -1.58 -11.08 24.39
N PHE A 199 -1.18 -10.77 23.16
CA PHE A 199 -1.99 -11.04 21.95
C PHE A 199 -2.28 -12.54 21.80
N ALA A 200 -1.27 -13.38 21.96
CA ALA A 200 -1.39 -14.83 21.84
C ALA A 200 -2.25 -15.46 22.94
N ALA A 201 -2.35 -14.83 24.12
CA ALA A 201 -3.16 -15.30 25.24
C ALA A 201 -4.66 -15.02 25.08
N GLN A 202 -5.07 -14.28 24.03
CA GLN A 202 -6.47 -13.93 23.81
C GLN A 202 -7.25 -15.06 23.12
N SER A 203 -8.58 -15.00 23.23
CA SER A 203 -9.48 -16.01 22.66
C SER A 203 -9.82 -15.83 21.17
N TRP A 204 -9.23 -14.87 20.49
CA TRP A 204 -9.48 -14.56 19.06
C TRP A 204 -8.66 -15.43 18.08
N THR A 205 -8.97 -16.72 18.09
CA THR A 205 -8.22 -17.71 17.31
C THR A 205 -8.34 -17.53 15.79
N ALA A 206 -9.48 -17.07 15.29
CA ALA A 206 -9.69 -16.79 13.87
C ALA A 206 -8.87 -15.59 13.40
N LEU A 207 -8.84 -14.51 14.19
CA LEU A 207 -8.02 -13.32 13.92
C LEU A 207 -6.52 -13.66 13.94
N ALA A 208 -6.07 -14.45 14.91
CA ALA A 208 -4.67 -14.87 15.00
C ALA A 208 -4.26 -15.69 13.78
N LYS A 209 -5.10 -16.64 13.34
CA LYS A 209 -4.86 -17.44 12.14
C LYS A 209 -4.82 -16.58 10.87
N TRP A 210 -5.77 -15.66 10.71
CA TRP A 210 -5.81 -14.74 9.58
C TRP A 210 -4.55 -13.86 9.51
N LEU A 211 -4.13 -13.31 10.66
CA LEU A 211 -2.91 -12.51 10.74
C LEU A 211 -1.67 -13.34 10.39
N ALA A 212 -1.54 -14.54 10.93
CA ALA A 212 -0.43 -15.43 10.64
C ALA A 212 -0.37 -15.82 9.14
N SER A 213 -1.53 -16.06 8.51
CA SER A 213 -1.61 -16.33 7.07
C SER A 213 -1.12 -15.14 6.24
N PHE A 214 -1.46 -13.91 6.64
CA PHE A 214 -0.95 -12.71 5.99
C PHE A 214 0.57 -12.58 6.17
N GLU A 215 1.09 -12.73 7.39
CA GLU A 215 2.51 -12.56 7.69
C GLU A 215 3.42 -13.63 7.06
N SER A 216 2.87 -14.81 6.76
CA SER A 216 3.58 -15.91 6.07
C SER A 216 3.42 -15.89 4.55
N SER A 217 2.68 -14.94 3.98
CA SER A 217 2.42 -14.88 2.54
C SER A 217 3.62 -14.28 1.77
N GLU A 218 3.80 -14.73 0.52
CA GLU A 218 4.75 -14.13 -0.43
C GLU A 218 4.47 -12.63 -0.65
N LEU A 219 3.19 -12.25 -0.61
CA LEU A 219 2.77 -10.85 -0.69
C LEU A 219 3.39 -10.02 0.43
N PHE A 220 3.31 -10.51 1.67
CA PHE A 220 3.89 -9.82 2.82
C PHE A 220 5.42 -9.79 2.73
N GLU A 221 6.07 -10.88 2.36
CA GLU A 221 7.52 -10.93 2.16
C GLU A 221 7.97 -9.88 1.15
N THR A 222 7.27 -9.80 0.00
CA THR A 222 7.58 -8.85 -1.07
C THR A 222 7.48 -7.40 -0.59
N ILE A 223 6.38 -7.02 0.06
CA ILE A 223 6.20 -5.63 0.50
C ILE A 223 7.07 -5.25 1.70
N MET A 224 7.63 -6.25 2.39
CA MET A 224 8.55 -6.06 3.52
C MET A 224 10.02 -6.15 3.11
N HIS A 225 10.32 -6.24 1.81
CA HIS A 225 11.69 -6.15 1.32
C HIS A 225 12.40 -4.91 1.89
N LYS A 226 13.67 -5.08 2.30
CA LYS A 226 14.46 -4.01 2.89
C LYS A 226 15.17 -3.21 1.80
N HIS A 227 14.60 -2.07 1.45
CA HIS A 227 15.25 -1.11 0.58
C HIS A 227 16.31 -0.30 1.32
N ALA A 228 17.36 0.11 0.61
CA ALA A 228 18.30 1.09 1.13
C ALA A 228 17.60 2.45 1.35
N PRO A 229 17.99 3.23 2.37
CA PRO A 229 17.51 4.60 2.50
C PRO A 229 17.75 5.40 1.22
N TRP A 230 16.70 6.05 0.74
CA TRP A 230 16.83 6.90 -0.43
C TRP A 230 17.53 8.23 -0.06
N ALA A 231 18.44 8.65 -0.90
CA ALA A 231 19.10 9.95 -0.80
C ALA A 231 18.91 10.73 -2.10
N GLU A 232 18.70 12.03 -1.97
CA GLU A 232 18.62 12.90 -3.14
C GLU A 232 19.92 12.81 -3.94
N PRO A 233 19.86 12.70 -5.28
CA PRO A 233 21.06 12.76 -6.11
C PRO A 233 21.80 14.06 -5.85
N THR A 234 23.10 13.97 -5.55
CA THR A 234 23.94 15.17 -5.44
C THR A 234 24.00 15.82 -6.81
N PRO A 235 23.69 17.13 -6.93
CA PRO A 235 23.88 17.82 -8.21
C PRO A 235 25.31 17.61 -8.69
N VAL A 236 25.49 17.09 -9.89
CA VAL A 236 26.80 17.08 -10.55
C VAL A 236 27.06 18.52 -10.94
N LEU A 237 28.04 19.16 -10.28
CA LEU A 237 28.50 20.50 -10.59
C LEU A 237 29.27 20.54 -11.92
#